data_2f766368f5368c45526e84e1abb7f327
#
_entry.id   2f766368f5368c45526e84e1abb7f327
#
_cell.length_a   1.000
_cell.length_b   1.000
_cell.length_c   1.000
_cell.angle_alpha   90.00
_cell.angle_beta   90.00
_cell.angle_gamma   90.00
#
_symmetry.space_group_name_H-M   'P 1'
#
loop_
_entity.id
_entity.type
_entity.pdbx_description
1 polymer ?
#
loop_
_entity_poly.entity_id
_entity_poly.type
_entity_poly.pdbx_seq_one_letter_code
_entity_poly.pdbx_strand_id
1 'polypeptide(L)'
;MRYYIFRNNTLEPLFGNLDARYSGYGDISSLEEGADRYIWFYQVPFGFDRCRVAEEVLSYIDKLRWVIEKIPAHKSVLVFSLVDLCPFQWVGSEWEVQESIETYNKYLRSLASERSNVRYVDLPDFTRRYSSSQLFDWRFYFISQMGINPKLASDFSCWFEDRLREISLCRKKCLVLDLDNTLWGGVLGEDGIDGIKIGGDYPGKAFLYFQEGLLELAKRGVILTICSKNNERDVLDLWEKNPFVLLRKEHFSAWRINWRNKADNIRELSEELNIGLDSLVFVDDNPTERELVRQMLPMVEVPEFPKQPYML
;
A
#
# COMPACT_ATOMS: atom_id res chain seq x y z
N MET A 1 -19.34 -7.75 7.84
CA MET A 1 -18.10 -7.94 8.64
C MET A 1 -18.19 -7.02 9.83
N ARG A 2 -18.15 -7.56 11.05
CA ARG A 2 -18.27 -6.79 12.30
C ARG A 2 -16.91 -6.37 12.81
N TYR A 3 -16.78 -5.11 13.19
CA TYR A 3 -15.56 -4.53 13.76
C TYR A 3 -15.73 -4.24 15.24
N TYR A 4 -14.65 -4.38 16.02
CA TYR A 4 -14.56 -3.83 17.35
C TYR A 4 -13.38 -2.88 17.45
N ILE A 5 -13.62 -1.64 17.89
CA ILE A 5 -12.65 -0.55 17.84
C ILE A 5 -12.26 -0.13 19.25
N PHE A 6 -11.01 -0.39 19.63
CA PHE A 6 -10.39 0.16 20.83
C PHE A 6 -9.98 1.61 20.59
N ARG A 7 -10.33 2.49 21.50
CA ARG A 7 -10.18 3.92 21.31
C ARG A 7 -9.94 4.69 22.61
N ASN A 8 -9.42 5.90 22.49
CA ASN A 8 -9.37 6.89 23.58
C ASN A 8 -10.09 8.20 23.24
N ASN A 9 -10.64 8.31 22.02
CA ASN A 9 -11.38 9.47 21.52
C ASN A 9 -12.64 9.04 20.76
N THR A 10 -13.50 10.00 20.40
CA THR A 10 -14.66 9.75 19.55
C THR A 10 -14.26 9.50 18.12
N LEU A 11 -14.59 8.32 17.60
CA LEU A 11 -14.23 7.86 16.27
C LEU A 11 -15.44 7.51 15.38
N GLU A 12 -16.65 7.54 15.93
CA GLU A 12 -17.87 7.15 15.24
C GLU A 12 -18.06 7.80 13.87
N PRO A 13 -17.80 9.11 13.70
CA PRO A 13 -17.95 9.74 12.38
C PRO A 13 -16.98 9.19 11.34
N LEU A 14 -15.77 8.80 11.73
CA LEU A 14 -14.72 8.31 10.82
C LEU A 14 -15.02 6.91 10.29
N PHE A 15 -15.67 6.08 11.09
CA PHE A 15 -16.00 4.69 10.80
C PHE A 15 -17.50 4.45 10.61
N GLY A 16 -18.28 5.51 10.33
CA GLY A 16 -19.75 5.44 10.23
C GLY A 16 -20.28 4.55 9.10
N ASN A 17 -19.44 4.19 8.12
CA ASN A 17 -19.75 3.23 7.05
C ASN A 17 -19.51 1.77 7.44
N LEU A 18 -18.96 1.49 8.62
CA LEU A 18 -18.67 0.14 9.10
C LEU A 18 -19.73 -0.33 10.11
N ASP A 19 -19.99 -1.64 10.12
CA ASP A 19 -20.68 -2.30 11.22
C ASP A 19 -19.71 -2.43 12.41
N ALA A 20 -19.57 -1.37 13.20
CA ALA A 20 -18.57 -1.23 14.24
C ALA A 20 -19.18 -1.04 15.64
N ARG A 21 -18.59 -1.72 16.63
CA ARG A 21 -18.77 -1.45 18.06
C ARG A 21 -17.49 -0.86 18.62
N TYR A 22 -17.62 -0.10 19.70
CA TYR A 22 -16.52 0.69 20.27
C TYR A 22 -16.32 0.34 21.73
N SER A 23 -15.07 0.30 22.17
CA SER A 23 -14.74 0.27 23.60
C SER A 23 -15.13 1.58 24.28
N GLY A 24 -15.25 1.60 25.60
CA GLY A 24 -15.14 2.84 26.37
C GLY A 24 -13.80 3.54 26.09
N TYR A 25 -13.72 4.84 26.39
CA TYR A 25 -12.47 5.59 26.18
C TYR A 25 -11.35 5.06 27.06
N GLY A 26 -10.28 4.57 26.43
CA GLY A 26 -9.15 3.95 27.10
C GLY A 26 -9.43 2.59 27.76
N ASP A 27 -10.66 2.08 27.64
CA ASP A 27 -11.04 0.77 28.17
C ASP A 27 -10.50 -0.36 27.28
N ILE A 28 -9.78 -1.28 27.90
CA ILE A 28 -9.23 -2.47 27.27
C ILE A 28 -9.80 -3.76 27.89
N SER A 29 -10.64 -3.65 28.92
CA SER A 29 -11.12 -4.79 29.69
C SER A 29 -12.18 -5.60 28.95
N SER A 30 -12.96 -4.96 28.08
CA SER A 30 -14.02 -5.57 27.29
C SER A 30 -13.51 -6.01 25.91
N LEU A 31 -13.71 -7.27 25.57
CA LEU A 31 -13.43 -7.83 24.26
C LEU A 31 -14.73 -8.33 23.64
N GLU A 32 -15.07 -7.84 22.46
CA GLU A 32 -16.26 -8.31 21.72
C GLU A 32 -15.91 -9.59 20.95
N GLU A 33 -16.23 -10.75 21.51
CA GLU A 33 -15.90 -12.07 20.91
C GLU A 33 -16.54 -12.27 19.53
N GLY A 34 -17.69 -11.64 19.28
CA GLY A 34 -18.39 -11.69 17.99
C GLY A 34 -17.81 -10.84 16.88
N ALA A 35 -16.76 -10.08 17.13
CA ALA A 35 -16.08 -9.29 16.10
C ALA A 35 -15.31 -10.17 15.11
N ASP A 36 -15.38 -9.84 13.84
CA ASP A 36 -14.61 -10.49 12.78
C ASP A 36 -13.21 -9.89 12.69
N ARG A 37 -13.09 -8.59 13.02
CA ARG A 37 -11.85 -7.82 12.94
C ARG A 37 -11.79 -6.79 14.05
N TYR A 38 -10.59 -6.57 14.60
CA TYR A 38 -10.33 -5.58 15.63
C TYR A 38 -9.55 -4.41 15.06
N ILE A 39 -9.83 -3.19 15.59
CA ILE A 39 -9.11 -1.98 15.27
C ILE A 39 -8.57 -1.39 16.57
N TRP A 40 -7.28 -1.09 16.60
CA TRP A 40 -6.65 -0.31 17.64
C TRP A 40 -6.36 1.07 17.10
N PHE A 41 -7.17 2.06 17.50
CA PHE A 41 -7.02 3.43 17.06
C PHE A 41 -7.02 4.36 18.27
N TYR A 42 -5.84 4.63 18.75
CA TYR A 42 -5.60 5.61 19.80
C TYR A 42 -5.07 6.89 19.15
N GLN A 43 -5.24 8.03 19.85
CA GLN A 43 -4.71 9.33 19.46
C GLN A 43 -3.83 9.86 20.59
N VAL A 44 -2.88 10.75 20.23
CA VAL A 44 -2.07 11.47 21.22
C VAL A 44 -3.00 12.35 22.05
N PRO A 45 -2.99 12.25 23.38
CA PRO A 45 -3.86 13.07 24.21
C PRO A 45 -3.43 14.53 24.17
N PHE A 46 -4.42 15.43 24.23
CA PHE A 46 -4.12 16.85 24.38
C PHE A 46 -3.87 17.18 25.83
N GLY A 47 -2.71 17.77 26.12
CA GLY A 47 -2.34 18.19 27.46
C GLY A 47 -1.20 19.19 27.44
N PHE A 48 -1.19 20.10 28.42
CA PHE A 48 -0.14 21.09 28.56
C PHE A 48 1.13 20.50 29.19
N ASP A 49 1.00 19.47 30.04
CA ASP A 49 2.11 18.69 30.54
C ASP A 49 2.56 17.67 29.55
N ARG A 50 3.54 18.05 28.73
CA ARG A 50 4.02 17.21 27.61
C ARG A 50 4.74 15.95 28.10
N CYS A 51 5.40 15.99 29.23
CA CYS A 51 6.02 14.80 29.85
C CYS A 51 4.95 13.76 30.18
N ARG A 52 3.85 14.17 30.81
CA ARG A 52 2.73 13.28 31.10
C ARG A 52 2.06 12.74 29.85
N VAL A 53 1.95 13.56 28.78
CA VAL A 53 1.46 13.11 27.46
C VAL A 53 2.37 12.02 26.90
N ALA A 54 3.69 12.19 26.99
CA ALA A 54 4.65 11.19 26.51
C ALA A 54 4.55 9.88 27.30
N GLU A 55 4.42 9.94 28.61
CA GLU A 55 4.21 8.76 29.48
C GLU A 55 2.92 8.02 29.10
N GLU A 56 1.83 8.76 28.87
CA GLU A 56 0.56 8.17 28.46
C GLU A 56 0.67 7.48 27.11
N VAL A 57 1.33 8.09 26.11
CA VAL A 57 1.60 7.49 24.80
C VAL A 57 2.37 6.17 24.94
N LEU A 58 3.42 6.15 25.77
CA LEU A 58 4.18 4.93 26.02
C LEU A 58 3.34 3.84 26.69
N SER A 59 2.41 4.22 27.57
CA SER A 59 1.49 3.26 28.23
C SER A 59 0.61 2.50 27.23
N TYR A 60 0.37 3.05 26.04
CA TYR A 60 -0.42 2.39 25.02
C TYR A 60 0.25 1.10 24.49
N ILE A 61 1.57 0.99 24.60
CA ILE A 61 2.30 -0.22 24.25
C ILE A 61 1.87 -1.39 25.14
N ASP A 62 1.84 -1.19 26.44
CA ASP A 62 1.46 -2.23 27.39
C ASP A 62 -0.02 -2.58 27.29
N LYS A 63 -0.88 -1.58 27.09
CA LYS A 63 -2.31 -1.77 26.84
C LYS A 63 -2.55 -2.61 25.57
N LEU A 64 -1.87 -2.27 24.49
CA LEU A 64 -2.00 -3.00 23.21
C LEU A 64 -1.47 -4.43 23.34
N ARG A 65 -0.32 -4.64 24.00
CA ARG A 65 0.24 -5.96 24.26
C ARG A 65 -0.78 -6.86 24.96
N TRP A 66 -1.39 -6.35 26.02
CA TRP A 66 -2.40 -7.06 26.78
C TRP A 66 -3.65 -7.42 25.92
N VAL A 67 -4.11 -6.50 25.07
CA VAL A 67 -5.24 -6.73 24.16
C VAL A 67 -4.90 -7.78 23.12
N ILE A 68 -3.73 -7.68 22.49
CA ILE A 68 -3.28 -8.61 21.43
C ILE A 68 -3.15 -10.05 21.95
N GLU A 69 -2.75 -10.23 23.19
CA GLU A 69 -2.65 -11.56 23.80
C GLU A 69 -4.00 -12.24 23.98
N LYS A 70 -5.08 -11.46 24.12
CA LYS A 70 -6.44 -11.97 24.28
C LYS A 70 -7.18 -12.18 22.96
N ILE A 71 -6.76 -11.53 21.88
CA ILE A 71 -7.39 -11.69 20.58
C ILE A 71 -6.91 -13.02 19.94
N PRO A 72 -7.84 -13.90 19.52
CA PRO A 72 -7.48 -15.15 18.86
C PRO A 72 -6.62 -14.93 17.61
N ALA A 73 -5.60 -15.76 17.39
CA ALA A 73 -4.63 -15.59 16.30
C ALA A 73 -5.24 -15.62 14.88
N HIS A 74 -6.40 -16.21 14.72
CA HIS A 74 -7.13 -16.22 13.45
C HIS A 74 -7.91 -14.94 13.17
N LYS A 75 -8.05 -14.04 14.15
CA LYS A 75 -8.72 -12.74 14.00
C LYS A 75 -7.73 -11.66 13.60
N SER A 76 -8.10 -10.86 12.61
CA SER A 76 -7.25 -9.76 12.13
C SER A 76 -7.35 -8.54 13.05
N VAL A 77 -6.20 -7.92 13.31
CA VAL A 77 -6.07 -6.70 14.11
C VAL A 77 -5.41 -5.62 13.27
N LEU A 78 -6.06 -4.47 13.12
CA LEU A 78 -5.51 -3.30 12.46
C LEU A 78 -5.01 -2.33 13.53
N VAL A 79 -3.74 -1.98 13.51
CA VAL A 79 -3.13 -1.06 14.47
C VAL A 79 -2.71 0.23 13.77
N PHE A 80 -3.30 1.35 14.22
CA PHE A 80 -3.03 2.66 13.64
C PHE A 80 -1.82 3.31 14.29
N SER A 81 -0.92 3.86 13.47
CA SER A 81 0.17 4.69 13.95
C SER A 81 -0.35 5.97 14.60
N LEU A 82 0.42 6.50 15.55
CA LEU A 82 0.16 7.79 16.14
C LEU A 82 0.76 8.92 15.31
N VAL A 83 0.07 10.05 15.33
CA VAL A 83 0.54 11.34 14.85
C VAL A 83 0.09 12.41 15.84
N ASP A 84 0.95 13.37 16.13
CA ASP A 84 0.57 14.52 16.96
C ASP A 84 -0.27 15.48 16.10
N LEU A 85 -1.54 15.58 16.42
CA LEU A 85 -2.50 16.51 15.78
C LEU A 85 -2.63 17.81 16.59
N CYS A 86 -1.85 17.99 17.65
CA CYS A 86 -1.91 19.18 18.48
C CYS A 86 -1.56 20.41 17.64
N PRO A 87 -2.46 21.42 17.53
CA PRO A 87 -2.22 22.60 16.70
C PRO A 87 -1.23 23.59 17.33
N PHE A 88 -0.80 23.36 18.57
CA PHE A 88 0.16 24.23 19.26
C PHE A 88 1.53 23.58 19.29
N GLN A 89 2.52 24.34 18.84
CA GLN A 89 3.92 24.07 19.09
C GLN A 89 4.35 24.89 20.32
N TRP A 90 4.66 24.19 21.42
CA TRP A 90 5.21 24.83 22.60
C TRP A 90 6.73 24.81 22.54
N VAL A 91 7.33 25.97 22.69
CA VAL A 91 8.79 26.09 22.70
C VAL A 91 9.33 25.35 23.94
N GLY A 92 10.06 24.27 23.75
CA GLY A 92 10.96 23.68 24.74
C GLY A 92 10.69 22.28 25.26
N SER A 93 9.53 21.62 24.98
CA SER A 93 9.25 20.28 25.52
C SER A 93 8.57 19.32 24.56
N GLU A 94 8.71 19.55 23.27
CA GLU A 94 8.02 18.74 22.25
C GLU A 94 8.75 17.45 21.90
N TRP A 95 10.06 17.39 22.14
CA TRP A 95 10.90 16.25 21.83
C TRP A 95 10.45 14.97 22.52
N GLU A 96 10.04 15.05 23.78
CA GLU A 96 9.61 13.89 24.57
C GLU A 96 8.36 13.23 23.99
N VAL A 97 7.40 14.02 23.51
CA VAL A 97 6.19 13.49 22.87
C VAL A 97 6.52 12.89 21.51
N GLN A 98 7.36 13.55 20.72
CA GLN A 98 7.77 13.02 19.41
C GLN A 98 8.54 11.70 19.56
N GLU A 99 9.48 11.64 20.52
CA GLU A 99 10.23 10.42 20.82
C GLU A 99 9.31 9.28 21.28
N SER A 100 8.29 9.59 22.10
CA SER A 100 7.30 8.60 22.56
C SER A 100 6.45 8.08 21.37
N ILE A 101 6.03 8.96 20.45
CA ILE A 101 5.30 8.59 19.23
C ILE A 101 6.15 7.70 18.32
N GLU A 102 7.41 8.07 18.11
CA GLU A 102 8.35 7.28 17.31
C GLU A 102 8.56 5.88 17.91
N THR A 103 8.76 5.82 19.22
CA THR A 103 8.91 4.57 19.97
C THR A 103 7.68 3.69 19.82
N TYR A 104 6.50 4.25 20.00
CA TYR A 104 5.23 3.56 19.82
C TYR A 104 5.06 3.06 18.36
N ASN A 105 5.26 3.92 17.38
CA ASN A 105 5.13 3.55 15.97
C ASN A 105 6.15 2.49 15.54
N LYS A 106 7.37 2.52 16.07
CA LYS A 106 8.38 1.48 15.88
C LYS A 106 7.92 0.14 16.47
N TYR A 107 7.35 0.16 17.68
CA TYR A 107 6.77 -1.03 18.27
C TYR A 107 5.65 -1.63 17.43
N LEU A 108 4.73 -0.81 16.90
CA LEU A 108 3.65 -1.30 16.03
C LEU A 108 4.18 -1.98 14.75
N ARG A 109 5.21 -1.42 14.14
CA ARG A 109 5.84 -2.02 12.94
C ARG A 109 6.51 -3.36 13.27
N SER A 110 7.21 -3.45 14.39
CA SER A 110 7.80 -4.72 14.88
C SER A 110 6.70 -5.76 15.12
N LEU A 111 5.64 -5.39 15.85
CA LEU A 111 4.52 -6.26 16.14
C LEU A 111 3.83 -6.78 14.86
N ALA A 112 3.65 -5.93 13.84
CA ALA A 112 3.07 -6.31 12.57
C ALA A 112 4.00 -7.23 11.74
N SER A 113 5.31 -7.13 11.92
CA SER A 113 6.27 -8.04 11.28
C SER A 113 6.35 -9.41 11.96
N GLU A 114 6.14 -9.46 13.27
CA GLU A 114 6.21 -10.67 14.08
C GLU A 114 4.91 -11.50 14.04
N ARG A 115 3.75 -10.83 13.91
CA ARG A 115 2.43 -11.45 13.97
C ARG A 115 1.67 -11.34 12.66
N SER A 116 1.42 -12.45 12.02
CA SER A 116 0.73 -12.52 10.71
C SER A 116 -0.72 -12.01 10.73
N ASN A 117 -1.37 -11.95 11.89
CA ASN A 117 -2.73 -11.43 12.05
C ASN A 117 -2.79 -9.93 12.39
N VAL A 118 -1.66 -9.27 12.62
CA VAL A 118 -1.58 -7.83 12.89
C VAL A 118 -1.20 -7.09 11.61
N ARG A 119 -1.87 -5.99 11.34
CA ARG A 119 -1.61 -5.13 10.17
C ARG A 119 -1.43 -3.68 10.63
N TYR A 120 -0.30 -3.11 10.27
CA TYR A 120 0.01 -1.70 10.52
C TYR A 120 -0.72 -0.80 9.51
N VAL A 121 -1.36 0.24 10.01
CA VAL A 121 -2.03 1.28 9.21
C VAL A 121 -1.35 2.62 9.48
N ASP A 122 -0.74 3.20 8.45
CA ASP A 122 0.00 4.47 8.56
C ASP A 122 -0.94 5.66 8.51
N LEU A 123 -1.34 6.19 9.67
CA LEU A 123 -2.23 7.35 9.76
C LEU A 123 -1.63 8.63 9.12
N PRO A 124 -0.32 8.91 9.20
CA PRO A 124 0.33 9.98 8.43
C PRO A 124 0.03 9.98 6.93
N ASP A 125 -0.19 8.82 6.29
CA ASP A 125 -0.57 8.77 4.87
C ASP A 125 -1.91 9.47 4.58
N PHE A 126 -2.82 9.46 5.55
CA PHE A 126 -4.04 10.26 5.49
C PHE A 126 -3.78 11.72 5.88
N THR A 127 -3.15 11.96 7.04
CA THR A 127 -3.08 13.31 7.62
C THR A 127 -2.21 14.28 6.85
N ARG A 128 -1.18 13.82 6.12
CA ARG A 128 -0.32 14.67 5.27
C ARG A 128 -1.05 15.39 4.14
N ARG A 129 -2.27 15.00 3.82
CA ARG A 129 -3.09 15.59 2.75
C ARG A 129 -3.76 16.89 3.17
N TYR A 130 -3.72 17.22 4.46
CA TYR A 130 -4.47 18.33 5.06
C TYR A 130 -3.57 19.21 5.93
N SER A 131 -3.94 20.48 6.02
CA SER A 131 -3.34 21.39 6.99
C SER A 131 -3.83 21.07 8.42
N SER A 132 -3.08 21.50 9.44
CA SER A 132 -3.46 21.31 10.84
C SER A 132 -4.84 21.89 11.18
N SER A 133 -5.21 23.03 10.57
CA SER A 133 -6.52 23.66 10.75
C SER A 133 -7.68 22.91 10.08
N GLN A 134 -7.41 22.08 9.08
CA GLN A 134 -8.40 21.19 8.47
C GLN A 134 -8.54 19.90 9.27
N LEU A 135 -7.42 19.37 9.78
CA LEU A 135 -7.38 18.12 10.53
C LEU A 135 -8.03 18.24 11.90
N PHE A 136 -7.89 19.37 12.57
CA PHE A 136 -8.31 19.56 13.96
C PHE A 136 -9.17 20.81 14.13
N ASP A 137 -10.24 20.69 14.92
CA ASP A 137 -11.12 21.80 15.30
C ASP A 137 -11.48 21.71 16.78
N TRP A 138 -11.07 22.71 17.57
CA TRP A 138 -11.31 22.76 19.01
C TRP A 138 -12.77 22.62 19.41
N ARG A 139 -13.70 23.07 18.58
CA ARG A 139 -15.16 22.95 18.87
C ARG A 139 -15.57 21.50 18.96
N PHE A 140 -15.17 20.67 17.97
CA PHE A 140 -15.47 19.25 17.98
C PHE A 140 -14.73 18.50 19.08
N TYR A 141 -13.51 18.93 19.40
CA TYR A 141 -12.76 18.33 20.50
C TYR A 141 -13.45 18.58 21.84
N PHE A 142 -13.81 19.83 22.17
CA PHE A 142 -14.45 20.16 23.44
C PHE A 142 -15.90 19.65 23.58
N ILE A 143 -16.64 19.53 22.47
CA ILE A 143 -18.01 19.01 22.50
C ILE A 143 -18.04 17.49 22.68
N SER A 144 -17.14 16.76 22.00
CA SER A 144 -17.26 15.30 21.88
C SER A 144 -15.92 14.57 21.77
N GLN A 145 -14.83 15.16 22.18
CA GLN A 145 -13.48 14.56 22.15
C GLN A 145 -13.08 13.99 20.77
N MET A 146 -13.42 14.69 19.70
CA MET A 146 -12.99 14.33 18.34
C MET A 146 -11.62 14.93 18.05
N GLY A 147 -10.60 14.11 17.96
CA GLY A 147 -9.24 14.58 17.64
C GLY A 147 -8.99 14.74 16.14
N ILE A 148 -9.81 14.13 15.29
CA ILE A 148 -9.85 14.37 13.83
C ILE A 148 -11.18 15.05 13.50
N ASN A 149 -11.10 16.11 12.70
CA ASN A 149 -12.27 16.89 12.30
C ASN A 149 -13.30 16.00 11.58
N PRO A 150 -14.55 15.88 12.08
CA PRO A 150 -15.57 15.02 11.48
C PRO A 150 -15.98 15.44 10.06
N LYS A 151 -15.64 16.65 9.61
CA LYS A 151 -15.83 17.06 8.22
C LYS A 151 -14.99 16.24 7.23
N LEU A 152 -13.94 15.59 7.70
CA LEU A 152 -13.09 14.70 6.91
C LEU A 152 -13.57 13.23 6.94
N ALA A 153 -14.73 12.94 7.51
CA ALA A 153 -15.24 11.58 7.67
C ALA A 153 -15.36 10.84 6.34
N SER A 154 -15.89 11.49 5.31
CA SER A 154 -16.01 10.90 3.96
C SER A 154 -14.65 10.57 3.36
N ASP A 155 -13.71 11.50 3.44
CA ASP A 155 -12.36 11.33 2.89
C ASP A 155 -11.59 10.24 3.64
N PHE A 156 -11.76 10.20 4.98
CA PHE A 156 -11.19 9.16 5.81
C PHE A 156 -11.77 7.78 5.47
N SER A 157 -13.09 7.69 5.29
CA SER A 157 -13.74 6.43 4.91
C SER A 157 -13.23 5.91 3.56
N CYS A 158 -13.15 6.76 2.53
CA CYS A 158 -12.59 6.38 1.23
C CYS A 158 -11.13 5.91 1.35
N TRP A 159 -10.29 6.69 2.04
CA TRP A 159 -8.90 6.33 2.27
C TRP A 159 -8.78 4.99 3.02
N PHE A 160 -9.57 4.78 4.07
CA PHE A 160 -9.51 3.56 4.87
C PHE A 160 -9.99 2.33 4.10
N GLU A 161 -11.02 2.47 3.24
CA GLU A 161 -11.45 1.40 2.34
C GLU A 161 -10.34 0.98 1.38
N ASP A 162 -9.58 1.91 0.83
CA ASP A 162 -8.43 1.61 0.00
C ASP A 162 -7.35 0.84 0.79
N ARG A 163 -7.05 1.26 2.04
CA ARG A 163 -6.15 0.51 2.93
C ARG A 163 -6.68 -0.90 3.25
N LEU A 164 -7.98 -1.05 3.47
CA LEU A 164 -8.60 -2.36 3.68
C LEU A 164 -8.50 -3.26 2.44
N ARG A 165 -8.66 -2.70 1.25
CA ARG A 165 -8.45 -3.44 0.00
C ARG A 165 -7.01 -3.92 -0.10
N GLU A 166 -6.02 -3.05 0.11
CA GLU A 166 -4.59 -3.42 0.09
C GLU A 166 -4.24 -4.51 1.11
N ILE A 167 -4.77 -4.41 2.33
CA ILE A 167 -4.57 -5.41 3.39
C ILE A 167 -5.24 -6.75 3.03
N SER A 168 -6.34 -6.71 2.30
CA SER A 168 -7.14 -7.89 1.93
C SER A 168 -6.69 -8.51 0.60
N LEU A 169 -5.86 -7.83 -0.16
CA LEU A 169 -5.32 -8.36 -1.42
C LEU A 169 -4.51 -9.62 -1.11
N CYS A 170 -4.88 -10.71 -1.76
CA CYS A 170 -3.97 -11.85 -1.91
C CYS A 170 -2.69 -11.32 -2.54
N ARG A 171 -1.55 -11.55 -1.89
CA ARG A 171 -0.26 -11.08 -2.42
C ARG A 171 -0.07 -11.68 -3.80
N LYS A 172 -0.10 -10.84 -4.82
CA LYS A 172 0.28 -11.25 -6.16
C LYS A 172 1.74 -11.66 -6.16
N LYS A 173 2.06 -12.71 -6.89
CA LYS A 173 3.40 -13.32 -6.85
C LYS A 173 4.22 -13.00 -8.08
N CYS A 174 3.54 -12.67 -9.19
CA CYS A 174 4.21 -12.51 -10.47
C CYS A 174 3.61 -11.34 -11.25
N LEU A 175 4.50 -10.52 -11.84
CA LEU A 175 4.17 -9.51 -12.83
C LEU A 175 4.46 -10.05 -14.23
N VAL A 176 3.47 -9.98 -15.09
CA VAL A 176 3.58 -10.28 -16.50
C VAL A 176 3.61 -8.95 -17.26
N LEU A 177 4.74 -8.59 -17.80
CA LEU A 177 5.03 -7.28 -18.36
C LEU A 177 5.04 -7.32 -19.88
N ASP A 178 4.39 -6.35 -20.52
CA ASP A 178 4.67 -6.03 -21.89
C ASP A 178 5.98 -5.23 -22.03
N LEU A 179 6.46 -5.01 -23.23
CA LEU A 179 7.72 -4.35 -23.54
C LEU A 179 7.52 -2.95 -24.11
N ASP A 180 7.03 -2.84 -25.33
CA ASP A 180 6.88 -1.59 -26.07
C ASP A 180 5.89 -0.65 -25.38
N ASN A 181 6.24 0.62 -25.25
CA ASN A 181 5.50 1.64 -24.47
C ASN A 181 5.17 1.28 -23.02
N THR A 182 5.70 0.14 -22.53
CA THR A 182 5.53 -0.32 -21.14
C THR A 182 6.85 -0.27 -20.38
N LEU A 183 7.92 -0.93 -20.84
CA LEU A 183 9.24 -0.87 -20.23
C LEU A 183 10.15 0.20 -20.85
N TRP A 184 9.85 0.64 -22.03
CA TRP A 184 10.48 1.77 -22.74
C TRP A 184 9.43 2.46 -23.63
N GLY A 185 9.67 3.69 -24.00
CA GLY A 185 8.81 4.40 -24.95
C GLY A 185 9.18 4.08 -26.38
N GLY A 186 8.15 3.88 -27.22
CA GLY A 186 8.31 3.51 -28.63
C GLY A 186 8.15 2.01 -28.87
N VAL A 187 8.21 1.63 -30.14
CA VAL A 187 8.05 0.26 -30.63
C VAL A 187 9.38 -0.23 -31.20
N LEU A 188 9.97 -1.24 -30.54
CA LEU A 188 11.32 -1.71 -30.88
C LEU A 188 11.47 -2.11 -32.36
N GLY A 189 10.46 -2.79 -32.91
CA GLY A 189 10.47 -3.23 -34.31
C GLY A 189 10.39 -2.09 -35.32
N GLU A 190 9.91 -0.91 -34.94
CA GLU A 190 9.77 0.27 -35.81
C GLU A 190 10.89 1.29 -35.56
N ASP A 191 11.19 1.59 -34.31
CA ASP A 191 12.12 2.65 -33.89
C ASP A 191 13.57 2.16 -33.82
N GLY A 192 13.78 0.86 -33.71
CA GLY A 192 15.10 0.24 -33.50
C GLY A 192 15.68 0.50 -32.11
N ILE A 193 16.84 -0.08 -31.82
CA ILE A 193 17.50 -0.03 -30.51
C ILE A 193 17.86 1.40 -30.10
N ASP A 194 18.23 2.26 -31.02
CA ASP A 194 18.62 3.65 -30.75
C ASP A 194 17.44 4.61 -30.75
N GLY A 195 16.29 4.21 -31.29
CA GLY A 195 15.09 5.02 -31.39
C GLY A 195 14.15 4.95 -30.18
N ILE A 196 14.18 3.85 -29.44
CA ILE A 196 13.38 3.70 -28.23
C ILE A 196 13.77 4.72 -27.15
N LYS A 197 12.82 5.09 -26.30
CA LYS A 197 13.01 6.08 -25.24
C LYS A 197 13.24 5.39 -23.89
N ILE A 198 14.51 5.29 -23.49
CA ILE A 198 14.94 4.74 -22.22
C ILE A 198 16.21 5.48 -21.73
N GLY A 199 16.30 5.83 -20.46
CA GLY A 199 17.42 6.64 -19.94
C GLY A 199 17.37 8.10 -20.38
N GLY A 200 18.42 8.88 -20.06
CA GLY A 200 18.53 10.31 -20.42
C GLY A 200 17.47 11.19 -19.80
N ASP A 201 16.84 12.03 -20.64
CA ASP A 201 15.78 12.96 -20.24
C ASP A 201 14.37 12.33 -20.41
N TYR A 202 13.35 13.14 -20.11
CA TYR A 202 11.96 12.74 -20.34
C TYR A 202 11.69 12.49 -21.85
N PRO A 203 10.93 11.47 -22.23
CA PRO A 203 10.23 10.50 -21.38
C PRO A 203 11.08 9.29 -20.94
N GLY A 204 12.27 9.07 -21.50
CA GLY A 204 13.10 7.90 -21.24
C GLY A 204 13.43 7.69 -19.77
N LYS A 205 13.64 8.79 -19.04
CA LYS A 205 13.91 8.77 -17.59
C LYS A 205 12.75 8.20 -16.77
N ALA A 206 11.50 8.44 -17.17
CA ALA A 206 10.33 7.89 -16.48
C ALA A 206 10.31 6.36 -16.59
N PHE A 207 10.57 5.82 -17.79
CA PHE A 207 10.67 4.36 -17.98
C PHE A 207 11.85 3.76 -17.20
N LEU A 208 12.97 4.48 -17.09
CA LEU A 208 14.08 4.05 -16.27
C LEU A 208 13.68 3.89 -14.80
N TYR A 209 13.02 4.90 -14.22
CA TYR A 209 12.51 4.84 -12.83
C TYR A 209 11.48 3.72 -12.65
N PHE A 210 10.63 3.49 -13.65
CA PHE A 210 9.70 2.37 -13.59
C PHE A 210 10.43 1.04 -13.53
N GLN A 211 11.48 0.83 -14.35
CA GLN A 211 12.30 -0.38 -14.29
C GLN A 211 13.04 -0.52 -12.93
N GLU A 212 13.52 0.58 -12.34
CA GLU A 212 14.10 0.56 -10.98
C GLU A 212 13.06 0.08 -9.94
N GLY A 213 11.82 0.56 -10.03
CA GLY A 213 10.72 0.12 -9.18
C GLY A 213 10.42 -1.38 -9.32
N LEU A 214 10.42 -1.89 -10.56
CA LEU A 214 10.22 -3.32 -10.83
C LEU A 214 11.38 -4.18 -10.27
N LEU A 215 12.62 -3.71 -10.37
CA LEU A 215 13.78 -4.38 -9.75
C LEU A 215 13.65 -4.45 -8.23
N GLU A 216 13.16 -3.39 -7.58
CA GLU A 216 12.91 -3.39 -6.13
C GLU A 216 11.80 -4.39 -5.75
N LEU A 217 10.77 -4.54 -6.57
CA LEU A 217 9.75 -5.58 -6.37
C LEU A 217 10.35 -6.99 -6.53
N ALA A 218 11.21 -7.20 -7.52
CA ALA A 218 11.90 -8.47 -7.72
C ALA A 218 12.78 -8.84 -6.53
N LYS A 219 13.54 -7.90 -5.96
CA LYS A 219 14.33 -8.09 -4.74
C LYS A 219 13.47 -8.49 -3.53
N ARG A 220 12.21 -8.08 -3.49
CA ARG A 220 11.22 -8.46 -2.46
C ARG A 220 10.52 -9.78 -2.73
N GLY A 221 10.92 -10.50 -3.78
CA GLY A 221 10.42 -11.82 -4.13
C GLY A 221 9.26 -11.84 -5.11
N VAL A 222 8.96 -10.74 -5.78
CA VAL A 222 8.00 -10.72 -6.89
C VAL A 222 8.68 -11.27 -8.15
N ILE A 223 8.07 -12.26 -8.77
CA ILE A 223 8.55 -12.86 -10.02
C ILE A 223 8.23 -11.91 -11.18
N LEU A 224 9.21 -11.65 -12.04
CA LEU A 224 9.01 -10.89 -13.27
C LEU A 224 8.99 -11.84 -14.47
N THR A 225 8.03 -11.62 -15.37
CA THR A 225 7.91 -12.33 -16.64
C THR A 225 7.55 -11.36 -17.76
N ILE A 226 7.75 -11.77 -19.00
CA ILE A 226 7.39 -10.97 -20.17
C ILE A 226 6.32 -11.69 -20.99
N CYS A 227 5.36 -10.91 -21.45
CA CYS A 227 4.41 -11.32 -22.48
C CYS A 227 4.23 -10.18 -23.49
N SER A 228 4.96 -10.23 -24.59
CA SER A 228 5.00 -9.14 -25.58
C SER A 228 4.85 -9.65 -27.02
N LYS A 229 4.19 -8.84 -27.83
CA LYS A 229 4.12 -9.03 -29.28
C LYS A 229 5.32 -8.36 -29.94
N ASN A 230 6.42 -9.07 -30.00
CA ASN A 230 7.68 -8.59 -30.51
C ASN A 230 8.47 -9.73 -31.17
N ASN A 231 9.57 -9.38 -31.83
CA ASN A 231 10.54 -10.36 -32.29
C ASN A 231 11.56 -10.62 -31.17
N GLU A 232 11.64 -11.85 -30.69
CA GLU A 232 12.50 -12.22 -29.58
C GLU A 232 13.99 -11.86 -29.82
N ARG A 233 14.48 -12.04 -31.04
CA ARG A 233 15.85 -11.72 -31.40
C ARG A 233 16.17 -10.24 -31.22
N ASP A 234 15.26 -9.37 -31.61
CA ASP A 234 15.47 -7.92 -31.51
C ASP A 234 15.48 -7.47 -30.03
N VAL A 235 14.69 -8.12 -29.17
CA VAL A 235 14.70 -7.87 -27.73
C VAL A 235 16.00 -8.37 -27.09
N LEU A 236 16.51 -9.53 -27.49
CA LEU A 236 17.80 -10.04 -26.99
C LEU A 236 18.94 -9.11 -27.42
N ASP A 237 18.95 -8.67 -28.66
CA ASP A 237 19.91 -7.68 -29.18
C ASP A 237 19.84 -6.35 -28.42
N LEU A 238 18.65 -5.89 -28.06
CA LEU A 238 18.45 -4.69 -27.24
C LEU A 238 19.10 -4.83 -25.88
N TRP A 239 18.87 -5.95 -25.21
CA TRP A 239 19.46 -6.21 -23.88
C TRP A 239 20.99 -6.25 -23.88
N GLU A 240 21.58 -6.69 -24.97
CA GLU A 240 23.05 -6.72 -25.12
C GLU A 240 23.63 -5.33 -25.43
N LYS A 241 22.94 -4.56 -26.28
CA LYS A 241 23.50 -3.34 -26.87
C LYS A 241 23.16 -2.05 -26.17
N ASN A 242 21.98 -1.96 -25.54
CA ASN A 242 21.53 -0.72 -24.90
C ASN A 242 21.90 -0.69 -23.40
N PRO A 243 22.80 0.20 -22.96
CA PRO A 243 23.27 0.25 -21.57
C PRO A 243 22.23 0.83 -20.60
N PHE A 244 21.20 1.53 -21.09
CA PHE A 244 20.19 2.17 -20.24
C PHE A 244 19.06 1.24 -19.81
N VAL A 245 18.88 0.10 -20.48
CA VAL A 245 17.90 -0.91 -20.10
C VAL A 245 18.40 -1.64 -18.85
N LEU A 246 17.69 -1.45 -17.72
CA LEU A 246 18.05 -2.07 -16.43
C LEU A 246 17.52 -3.50 -16.31
N LEU A 247 16.29 -3.72 -16.76
CA LEU A 247 15.68 -5.04 -16.77
C LEU A 247 16.21 -5.85 -17.96
N ARG A 248 17.08 -6.80 -17.65
CA ARG A 248 17.72 -7.68 -18.64
C ARG A 248 17.22 -9.11 -18.45
N LYS A 249 17.62 -9.99 -19.37
CA LYS A 249 17.25 -11.41 -19.42
C LYS A 249 17.29 -12.11 -18.05
N GLU A 250 18.33 -11.87 -17.26
CA GLU A 250 18.54 -12.48 -15.95
C GLU A 250 17.52 -12.10 -14.88
N HIS A 251 16.78 -11.02 -15.08
CA HIS A 251 15.73 -10.56 -14.15
C HIS A 251 14.38 -11.23 -14.38
N PHE A 252 14.21 -11.92 -15.51
CA PHE A 252 12.95 -12.55 -15.88
C PHE A 252 13.02 -14.07 -15.71
N SER A 253 12.06 -14.62 -14.98
CA SER A 253 11.99 -16.08 -14.74
C SER A 253 11.49 -16.86 -15.96
N ALA A 254 10.66 -16.24 -16.79
CA ALA A 254 10.16 -16.80 -18.06
C ALA A 254 9.69 -15.66 -18.98
N TRP A 255 9.57 -15.93 -20.26
CA TRP A 255 9.02 -14.96 -21.22
C TRP A 255 8.30 -15.63 -22.39
N ARG A 256 7.35 -14.88 -22.98
CA ARG A 256 6.67 -15.15 -24.25
C ARG A 256 6.77 -13.91 -25.11
N ILE A 257 7.76 -13.88 -25.98
CA ILE A 257 7.99 -12.79 -26.95
C ILE A 257 7.68 -13.38 -28.32
N ASN A 258 6.44 -13.20 -28.76
CA ASN A 258 5.93 -13.75 -30.01
C ASN A 258 4.64 -13.04 -30.41
N TRP A 259 4.11 -13.33 -31.60
CA TRP A 259 2.90 -12.71 -32.14
C TRP A 259 1.60 -13.44 -31.84
N ARG A 260 1.61 -14.40 -30.90
CA ARG A 260 0.43 -15.13 -30.44
C ARG A 260 -0.43 -14.28 -29.50
N ASN A 261 -1.62 -14.77 -29.22
CA ASN A 261 -2.54 -14.15 -28.27
C ASN A 261 -1.88 -14.08 -26.85
N LYS A 262 -1.91 -12.89 -26.24
CA LYS A 262 -1.30 -12.67 -24.92
C LYS A 262 -1.97 -13.49 -23.82
N ALA A 263 -3.28 -13.70 -23.86
CA ALA A 263 -3.97 -14.52 -22.85
C ALA A 263 -3.51 -15.98 -22.87
N ASP A 264 -3.27 -16.57 -24.07
CA ASP A 264 -2.73 -17.93 -24.18
C ASP A 264 -1.28 -17.98 -23.67
N ASN A 265 -0.46 -17.00 -24.02
CA ASN A 265 0.90 -16.88 -23.53
C ASN A 265 0.96 -16.74 -21.99
N ILE A 266 0.05 -15.97 -21.37
CA ILE A 266 -0.05 -15.81 -19.92
C ILE A 266 -0.44 -17.13 -19.25
N ARG A 267 -1.33 -17.91 -19.85
CA ARG A 267 -1.70 -19.25 -19.34
C ARG A 267 -0.50 -20.19 -19.37
N GLU A 268 0.26 -20.22 -20.47
CA GLU A 268 1.49 -21.01 -20.58
C GLU A 268 2.55 -20.57 -19.55
N LEU A 269 2.72 -19.27 -19.28
CA LEU A 269 3.62 -18.76 -18.24
C LEU A 269 3.18 -19.21 -16.84
N SER A 270 1.87 -19.18 -16.57
CA SER A 270 1.30 -19.66 -15.30
C SER A 270 1.61 -21.15 -15.08
N GLU A 271 1.46 -21.98 -16.10
CA GLU A 271 1.77 -23.40 -16.08
C GLU A 271 3.27 -23.67 -15.91
N GLU A 272 4.13 -23.00 -16.69
CA GLU A 272 5.58 -23.13 -16.61
C GLU A 272 6.15 -22.79 -15.24
N LEU A 273 5.64 -21.74 -14.62
CA LEU A 273 6.08 -21.27 -13.31
C LEU A 273 5.37 -21.98 -12.14
N ASN A 274 4.38 -22.81 -12.43
CA ASN A 274 3.50 -23.44 -11.44
C ASN A 274 2.89 -22.44 -10.46
N ILE A 275 2.35 -21.33 -10.99
CA ILE A 275 1.72 -20.23 -10.25
C ILE A 275 0.29 -20.08 -10.74
N GLY A 276 -0.69 -19.99 -9.81
CA GLY A 276 -2.09 -19.80 -10.18
C GLY A 276 -2.32 -18.44 -10.88
N LEU A 277 -3.23 -18.39 -11.84
CA LEU A 277 -3.61 -17.19 -12.59
C LEU A 277 -4.06 -16.05 -11.67
N ASP A 278 -4.66 -16.38 -10.52
CA ASP A 278 -5.08 -15.42 -9.47
C ASP A 278 -3.92 -14.70 -8.78
N SER A 279 -2.71 -15.24 -8.92
CA SER A 279 -1.46 -14.67 -8.38
C SER A 279 -0.71 -13.80 -9.39
N LEU A 280 -1.22 -13.65 -10.62
CA LEU A 280 -0.62 -12.86 -11.69
C LEU A 280 -1.20 -11.45 -11.77
N VAL A 281 -0.36 -10.51 -12.16
CA VAL A 281 -0.75 -9.16 -12.58
C VAL A 281 -0.20 -8.93 -13.97
N PHE A 282 -1.05 -8.56 -14.91
CA PHE A 282 -0.64 -8.25 -16.29
C PHE A 282 -0.61 -6.75 -16.52
N VAL A 283 0.53 -6.23 -16.94
CA VAL A 283 0.79 -4.81 -17.15
C VAL A 283 1.12 -4.57 -18.64
N ASP A 284 0.33 -3.73 -19.28
CA ASP A 284 0.38 -3.47 -20.72
C ASP A 284 -0.17 -2.07 -21.01
N ASP A 285 0.47 -1.29 -21.89
CA ASP A 285 0.00 0.04 -22.29
C ASP A 285 -1.24 -0.02 -23.17
N ASN A 286 -1.38 -1.09 -23.98
CA ASN A 286 -2.45 -1.24 -24.97
C ASN A 286 -3.79 -1.62 -24.30
N PRO A 287 -4.81 -0.74 -24.34
CA PRO A 287 -6.10 -1.02 -23.71
C PRO A 287 -6.83 -2.23 -24.35
N THR A 288 -6.60 -2.52 -25.64
CA THR A 288 -7.20 -3.66 -26.30
C THR A 288 -6.64 -4.98 -25.77
N GLU A 289 -5.34 -5.07 -25.56
CA GLU A 289 -4.70 -6.27 -24.98
C GLU A 289 -5.12 -6.46 -23.53
N ARG A 290 -5.18 -5.37 -22.74
CA ARG A 290 -5.70 -5.43 -21.37
C ARG A 290 -7.12 -5.95 -21.31
N GLU A 291 -8.01 -5.42 -22.16
CA GLU A 291 -9.41 -5.85 -22.17
C GLU A 291 -9.55 -7.30 -22.60
N LEU A 292 -8.79 -7.75 -23.60
CA LEU A 292 -8.75 -9.14 -24.02
C LEU A 292 -8.36 -10.08 -22.87
N VAL A 293 -7.31 -9.72 -22.13
CA VAL A 293 -6.85 -10.53 -20.99
C VAL A 293 -7.90 -10.53 -19.86
N ARG A 294 -8.55 -9.40 -19.55
CA ARG A 294 -9.64 -9.34 -18.56
C ARG A 294 -10.79 -10.29 -18.92
N GLN A 295 -11.16 -10.35 -20.19
CA GLN A 295 -12.26 -11.20 -20.65
C GLN A 295 -11.88 -12.68 -20.66
N MET A 296 -10.69 -13.03 -21.14
CA MET A 296 -10.25 -14.42 -21.26
C MET A 296 -9.71 -15.02 -19.97
N LEU A 297 -9.15 -14.19 -19.10
CA LEU A 297 -8.50 -14.58 -17.84
C LEU A 297 -8.98 -13.71 -16.67
N PRO A 298 -10.25 -13.79 -16.25
CA PRO A 298 -10.81 -12.91 -15.24
C PRO A 298 -10.16 -13.03 -13.85
N MET A 299 -9.35 -14.06 -13.62
CA MET A 299 -8.58 -14.24 -12.38
C MET A 299 -7.28 -13.45 -12.36
N VAL A 300 -6.76 -13.06 -13.55
CA VAL A 300 -5.55 -12.21 -13.66
C VAL A 300 -5.93 -10.77 -13.35
N GLU A 301 -5.17 -10.13 -12.48
CA GLU A 301 -5.34 -8.70 -12.23
C GLU A 301 -4.72 -7.90 -13.37
N VAL A 302 -5.50 -6.98 -13.92
CA VAL A 302 -5.07 -6.13 -15.04
C VAL A 302 -5.32 -4.67 -14.65
N PRO A 303 -4.32 -3.99 -14.06
CA PRO A 303 -4.44 -2.59 -13.69
C PRO A 303 -4.58 -1.68 -14.91
N GLU A 304 -5.10 -0.48 -14.68
CA GLU A 304 -5.02 0.57 -15.70
C GLU A 304 -3.57 1.05 -15.82
N PHE A 305 -3.13 1.20 -17.07
CA PHE A 305 -1.80 1.73 -17.35
C PHE A 305 -1.89 3.24 -17.60
N PRO A 306 -1.00 4.04 -17.02
CA PRO A 306 -1.05 5.48 -17.16
C PRO A 306 -0.78 5.92 -18.61
N LYS A 307 -1.53 6.93 -19.08
CA LYS A 307 -1.39 7.46 -20.45
C LYS A 307 -0.11 8.28 -20.65
N GLN A 308 0.45 8.79 -19.58
CA GLN A 308 1.62 9.68 -19.60
C GLN A 308 2.77 9.03 -18.84
N PRO A 309 3.98 8.99 -19.42
CA PRO A 309 5.13 8.33 -18.79
C PRO A 309 5.50 8.85 -17.40
N TYR A 310 5.26 10.14 -17.10
CA TYR A 310 5.53 10.72 -15.78
C TYR A 310 4.60 10.23 -14.65
N MET A 311 3.60 9.41 -15.00
CA MET A 311 2.66 8.80 -14.04
C MET A 311 2.97 7.31 -13.76
N LEU A 312 4.03 6.78 -14.37
CA LEU A 312 4.51 5.41 -14.19
C LEU A 312 4.99 5.12 -12.77
#